data_d508353fa7775176cb07aab83be9424d
#
_entry.id   d508353fa7775176cb07aab83be9424d
#
_cell.length_a   1.000
_cell.length_b   1.000
_cell.length_c   1.000
_cell.angle_alpha   90.00
_cell.angle_beta   90.00
_cell.angle_gamma   90.00
#
_symmetry.space_group_name_H-M   'P 1'
#
loop_
_entity.id
_entity.type
_entity.pdbx_description
1 polymer ?
#
loop_
_entity_poly.entity_id
_entity_poly.type
_entity_poly.pdbx_seq_one_letter_code
_entity_poly.pdbx_strand_id
1 'polypeptide(L)' 'MSEASSKLRLGPLPKTETVKLAISLSVTLKADLERYAALHAQAYGEPVDATTLIPHMLESFMARDRGFRKTKAK' A
#
# COMPACT_ATOMS: atom_id res chain seq x y z
N MET A 1 -20.85 20.17 22.96
CA MET A 1 -21.30 20.04 22.15
C MET A 1 -20.70 19.42 21.09
N SER A 2 -21.30 18.68 20.53
CA SER A 2 -20.67 17.90 19.58
C SER A 2 -20.27 18.70 18.44
N GLU A 3 -20.73 19.79 18.32
CA GLU A 3 -20.34 20.50 17.27
C GLU A 3 -18.95 20.81 17.33
N ALA A 4 -18.37 20.68 18.48
CA ALA A 4 -16.98 20.94 18.57
C ALA A 4 -16.23 20.11 17.61
N SER A 5 -16.69 18.93 17.36
CA SER A 5 -15.92 18.08 16.48
C SER A 5 -15.89 18.63 15.09
N SER A 6 -16.88 19.34 14.69
CA SER A 6 -16.85 19.84 13.34
C SER A 6 -15.90 21.00 13.23
N LYS A 7 -15.42 21.52 14.34
CA LYS A 7 -14.50 22.59 14.25
C LYS A 7 -13.08 22.18 14.31
N LEU A 8 -12.80 20.90 14.39
CA LEU A 8 -11.44 20.45 14.44
C LEU A 8 -10.73 20.75 13.14
N ARG A 9 -9.50 21.19 13.25
CA ARG A 9 -8.76 21.48 12.07
C ARG A 9 -8.56 20.33 11.17
N LEU A 10 -8.38 19.15 11.74
CA LEU A 10 -8.16 17.98 10.92
C LEU A 10 -9.34 17.68 10.04
N GLY A 11 -10.52 17.94 10.50
CA GLY A 11 -11.69 17.60 9.73
C GLY A 11 -11.90 16.11 9.65
N PRO A 12 -12.85 15.67 8.89
CA PRO A 12 -13.11 14.24 8.78
C PRO A 12 -11.99 13.52 8.06
N LEU A 13 -11.71 12.34 8.52
CA LEU A 13 -10.66 11.55 7.90
C LEU A 13 -11.17 10.91 6.64
N PRO A 14 -10.33 10.83 5.63
CA PRO A 14 -10.76 10.18 4.40
C PRO A 14 -11.00 8.72 4.66
N LYS A 15 -12.02 8.19 4.05
CA LYS A 15 -12.29 6.81 4.15
C LYS A 15 -11.70 6.11 2.99
N THR A 16 -10.82 5.20 3.24
CA THR A 16 -10.23 4.41 2.17
C THR A 16 -10.91 3.07 2.16
N GLU A 17 -11.66 2.83 1.14
CA GLU A 17 -12.35 1.56 1.04
C GLU A 17 -11.41 0.52 0.47
N THR A 18 -11.47 -0.67 1.00
CA THR A 18 -10.61 -1.73 0.51
C THR A 18 -11.44 -2.93 0.12
N VAL A 19 -10.95 -3.73 -0.78
CA VAL A 19 -11.59 -4.98 -1.13
C VAL A 19 -10.57 -6.07 -0.91
N LYS A 20 -11.03 -7.25 -0.60
CA LYS A 20 -10.14 -8.37 -0.40
C LYS A 20 -9.93 -9.04 -1.73
N LEU A 21 -8.71 -9.45 -1.95
CA LEU A 21 -8.35 -10.11 -3.18
C LEU A 21 -7.46 -11.28 -2.85
N ALA A 22 -7.82 -12.44 -3.35
CA ALA A 22 -7.00 -13.62 -3.13
C ALA A 22 -6.18 -13.86 -4.38
N ILE A 23 -4.89 -14.02 -4.22
CA ILE A 23 -4.03 -14.30 -5.35
C ILE A 23 -3.10 -15.43 -4.99
N SER A 24 -2.54 -16.05 -6.00
CA SER A 24 -1.57 -17.10 -5.80
C SER A 24 -0.21 -16.57 -6.16
N LEU A 25 0.78 -16.94 -5.38
CA LEU A 25 2.15 -16.55 -5.66
C LEU A 25 2.97 -17.80 -5.82
N SER A 26 3.99 -17.73 -6.66
CA SER A 26 4.91 -18.85 -6.73
C SER A 26 5.67 -18.92 -5.40
N VAL A 27 6.16 -20.08 -5.08
CA VAL A 27 6.92 -20.26 -3.86
C VAL A 27 8.14 -19.36 -3.86
N THR A 28 8.76 -19.23 -5.00
CA THR A 28 9.95 -18.39 -5.11
C THR A 28 9.62 -16.92 -4.88
N LEU A 29 8.53 -16.47 -5.46
CA LEU A 29 8.16 -15.09 -5.29
C LEU A 29 7.79 -14.79 -3.84
N LYS A 30 7.10 -15.72 -3.19
CA LYS A 30 6.75 -15.53 -1.81
C LYS A 30 8.00 -15.42 -0.95
N ALA A 31 8.99 -16.26 -1.20
CA ALA A 31 10.23 -16.19 -0.44
C ALA A 31 10.95 -14.87 -0.66
N ASP A 32 10.96 -14.39 -1.90
CA ASP A 32 11.60 -13.13 -2.19
C ASP A 32 10.87 -11.98 -1.53
N LEU A 33 9.56 -12.06 -1.49
CA LEU A 33 8.77 -11.01 -0.88
C LEU A 33 9.05 -10.94 0.62
N GLU A 34 9.18 -12.10 1.26
CA GLU A 34 9.47 -12.13 2.67
C GLU A 34 10.87 -11.61 2.95
N ARG A 35 11.79 -11.89 2.05
CA ARG A 35 13.13 -11.38 2.22
C ARG A 35 13.16 -9.87 2.04
N TYR A 36 12.37 -9.37 1.11
CA TYR A 36 12.28 -7.94 0.91
C TYR A 36 11.71 -7.27 2.17
N ALA A 37 10.70 -7.90 2.77
CA ALA A 37 10.12 -7.34 3.97
C ALA A 37 11.14 -7.27 5.10
N ALA A 38 11.98 -8.29 5.20
CA ALA A 38 13.00 -8.31 6.23
C ALA A 38 14.03 -7.20 6.00
N LEU A 39 14.42 -7.00 4.75
CA LEU A 39 15.37 -5.95 4.44
C LEU A 39 14.78 -4.58 4.67
N HIS A 40 13.51 -4.43 4.36
CA HIS A 40 12.83 -3.16 4.58
C HIS A 40 12.78 -2.87 6.08
N ALA A 41 12.50 -3.88 6.88
CA ALA A 41 12.45 -3.69 8.32
C ALA A 41 13.81 -3.27 8.86
N GLN A 42 14.87 -3.83 8.30
CA GLN A 42 16.19 -3.45 8.71
C GLN A 42 16.52 -2.02 8.32
N ALA A 43 16.12 -1.64 7.13
CA ALA A 43 16.44 -0.32 6.62
C ALA A 43 15.70 0.79 7.36
N TYR A 44 14.47 0.52 7.73
CA TYR A 44 13.65 1.55 8.35
C TYR A 44 13.33 1.34 9.82
N GLY A 45 13.82 0.27 10.37
CA GLY A 45 13.69 0.05 11.81
C GLY A 45 12.33 -0.37 12.28
N GLU A 46 11.45 -0.73 11.38
CA GLU A 46 10.11 -1.18 11.76
C GLU A 46 9.73 -2.44 11.04
N PRO A 47 9.24 -3.43 11.76
CA PRO A 47 8.82 -4.66 11.12
C PRO A 47 7.60 -4.44 10.25
N VAL A 48 7.55 -5.12 9.15
CA VAL A 48 6.43 -4.99 8.24
C VAL A 48 6.14 -6.36 7.64
N ASP A 49 4.86 -6.67 7.51
CA ASP A 49 4.46 -7.91 6.90
C ASP A 49 4.64 -7.86 5.42
N ALA A 50 4.99 -8.98 4.83
CA ALA A 50 5.11 -9.03 3.39
C ALA A 50 3.82 -8.62 2.71
N THR A 51 2.68 -9.06 3.25
CA THR A 51 1.41 -8.73 2.61
C THR A 51 1.10 -7.24 2.68
N THR A 52 1.63 -6.56 3.68
CA THR A 52 1.41 -5.13 3.78
C THR A 52 2.15 -4.38 2.70
N LEU A 53 3.25 -4.94 2.22
CA LEU A 53 4.03 -4.30 1.19
C LEU A 53 3.42 -4.42 -0.20
N ILE A 54 2.63 -5.46 -0.41
CA ILE A 54 2.12 -5.72 -1.75
C ILE A 54 1.36 -4.53 -2.36
N PRO A 55 0.40 -3.94 -1.67
CA PRO A 55 -0.30 -2.81 -2.28
C PRO A 55 0.63 -1.67 -2.63
N HIS A 56 1.61 -1.40 -1.76
CA HIS A 56 2.53 -0.31 -2.03
C HIS A 56 3.42 -0.60 -3.22
N MET A 57 3.83 -1.86 -3.35
CA MET A 57 4.64 -2.23 -4.49
C MET A 57 3.87 -2.10 -5.79
N LEU A 58 2.61 -2.51 -5.77
CA LEU A 58 1.79 -2.41 -6.96
C LEU A 58 1.57 -0.95 -7.35
N GLU A 59 1.29 -0.12 -6.38
CA GLU A 59 1.09 1.29 -6.66
C GLU A 59 2.35 1.90 -7.25
N SER A 60 3.47 1.56 -6.67
CA SER A 60 4.72 2.11 -7.13
C SER A 60 5.04 1.67 -8.55
N PHE A 61 4.80 0.39 -8.82
CA PHE A 61 5.07 -0.13 -10.15
C PHE A 61 4.20 0.57 -11.20
N MET A 62 2.91 0.68 -10.90
CA MET A 62 1.99 1.27 -11.86
C MET A 62 2.24 2.76 -12.04
N ALA A 63 2.66 3.42 -10.98
CA ALA A 63 2.92 4.85 -11.08
C ALA A 63 4.10 5.14 -11.99
N ARG A 64 5.02 4.19 -12.10
CA ARG A 64 6.18 4.39 -12.93
C ARG A 64 6.02 3.82 -14.32
N ASP A 65 4.94 3.12 -14.57
CA ASP A 65 4.74 2.50 -15.86
C ASP A 65 4.21 3.52 -16.84
N ARG A 66 5.02 3.91 -17.78
CA ARG A 66 4.64 4.93 -18.72
C ARG A 66 3.47 4.54 -19.57
N GLY A 67 3.43 3.32 -20.03
CA GLY A 67 2.33 2.85 -20.84
C GLY A 67 1.01 2.96 -20.09
N PHE A 68 1.02 2.54 -18.83
CA PHE A 68 -0.18 2.58 -18.03
C PHE A 68 -0.61 4.03 -17.78
N ARG A 69 0.35 4.88 -17.49
CA ARG A 69 0.02 6.26 -17.19
C ARG A 69 -0.57 6.98 -18.39
N LYS A 70 -0.11 6.62 -19.56
CA LYS A 70 -0.67 7.22 -20.74
C LYS A 70 -2.10 6.85 -20.95
N THR A 71 -2.47 5.62 -20.72
CA THR A 71 -3.83 5.19 -20.95
C THR A 71 -4.74 5.60 -19.82
N LYS A 72 -4.20 5.95 -18.68
CA LYS A 72 -4.99 6.26 -17.59
C LYS A 72 -5.80 7.50 -17.77
N ALA A 73 -5.44 8.31 -18.53
CA ALA A 73 -6.15 9.49 -18.65
C ALA A 73 -7.60 9.34 -18.82
N LYS A 74 -8.05 9.42 -18.71
CA LYS A 74 -9.23 9.49 -18.73
C LYS A 74 -9.62 9.92 -18.42
#